data_0a8cf3270eea41ebfdbfe1c8bb0426fc
#
_entry.id   0a8cf3270eea41ebfdbfe1c8bb0426fc
#
_cell.length_a   1.000
_cell.length_b   1.000
_cell.length_c   1.000
_cell.angle_alpha   90.00
_cell.angle_beta   90.00
_cell.angle_gamma   90.00
#
_symmetry.space_group_name_H-M   'P 1'
#
loop_
_entity.id
_entity.type
_entity.pdbx_description
1 polymer ?
#
loop_
_entity_poly.entity_id
_entity_poly.type
_entity_poly.pdbx_seq_one_letter_code
_entity_poly.pdbx_strand_id
1 'polypeptide(L)'
;MELYWHRTPPNFARLHNIPESRVYVSPDRADDFIRDFGAFAQAKVISDDHKAPGIEIGRPNDVYRRARMDSPFGKIAVLATDGHLPYPYGREIMGYEVDDLSNTLMKAKAAGASVVIEPYSVAGRRASMVRFPGGFIAEVHSDSNK
;
A
#
# COMPACT_ATOMS: atom_id res chain seq x y z
N MET A 1 9.82 11.04 -2.35
CA MET A 1 8.73 11.34 -1.37
C MET A 1 8.91 12.77 -0.89
N GLU A 2 7.93 13.62 -1.10
CA GLU A 2 7.94 14.99 -0.55
C GLU A 2 7.25 14.99 0.80
N LEU A 3 7.86 15.62 1.81
CA LEU A 3 7.29 15.79 3.13
C LEU A 3 6.86 17.24 3.29
N TYR A 4 5.58 17.48 3.50
CA TYR A 4 5.02 18.80 3.74
C TYR A 4 4.69 18.98 5.22
N TRP A 5 5.06 20.13 5.78
CA TRP A 5 4.65 20.54 7.10
C TRP A 5 3.68 21.73 7.00
N HIS A 6 2.47 21.55 7.52
CA HIS A 6 1.46 22.61 7.57
C HIS A 6 1.36 23.18 8.97
N ARG A 7 1.60 24.46 9.13
CA ARG A 7 1.37 25.18 10.41
C ARG A 7 -0.11 25.14 10.81
N THR A 8 -0.99 25.22 9.84
CA THR A 8 -2.44 25.13 10.03
C THR A 8 -2.95 24.06 9.07
N PRO A 9 -3.36 22.88 9.56
CA PRO A 9 -3.96 21.86 8.71
C PRO A 9 -5.18 22.42 7.99
N PRO A 10 -5.33 22.20 6.68
CA PRO A 10 -6.53 22.62 5.97
C PRO A 10 -7.76 21.88 6.51
N ASN A 11 -8.88 22.60 6.67
CA ASN A 11 -10.13 22.05 7.22
C ASN A 11 -10.72 20.88 6.42
N PHE A 12 -10.32 20.72 5.16
CA PHE A 12 -10.75 19.60 4.30
C PHE A 12 -9.90 18.33 4.50
N ALA A 13 -8.77 18.43 5.18
CA ALA A 13 -7.82 17.32 5.36
C ALA A 13 -8.19 16.39 6.53
N ARG A 14 -9.47 16.16 6.78
CA ARG A 14 -9.87 15.00 7.58
C ARG A 14 -9.73 13.75 6.71
N LEU A 15 -8.49 13.32 6.51
CA LEU A 15 -8.24 11.97 6.02
C LEU A 15 -8.64 11.03 7.16
N HIS A 16 -9.79 10.41 7.04
CA HIS A 16 -10.18 9.32 7.95
C HIS A 16 -9.21 8.15 7.80
N ASN A 17 -8.57 8.05 6.64
CA ASN A 17 -7.66 6.98 6.28
C ASN A 17 -6.31 7.55 5.88
N ILE A 18 -5.27 7.17 6.61
CA ILE A 18 -3.89 7.56 6.31
C ILE A 18 -3.42 6.74 5.10
N PRO A 19 -2.91 7.38 4.05
CA PRO A 19 -2.34 6.66 2.90
C PRO A 19 -1.25 5.68 3.32
N GLU A 20 -1.21 4.53 2.67
CA GLU A 20 -0.16 3.54 2.85
C GLU A 20 0.84 3.62 1.68
N SER A 21 2.11 3.85 2.01
CA SER A 21 3.19 3.74 1.03
C SER A 21 3.61 2.29 0.89
N ARG A 22 3.69 1.79 -0.35
CA ARG A 22 4.21 0.46 -0.66
C ARG A 22 5.64 0.60 -1.16
N VAL A 23 6.58 0.07 -0.40
CA VAL A 23 8.02 0.17 -0.69
C VAL A 23 8.56 -1.22 -0.97
N TYR A 24 9.21 -1.38 -2.13
CA TYR A 24 9.82 -2.63 -2.55
C TYR A 24 11.32 -2.59 -2.23
N VAL A 25 11.80 -3.59 -1.53
CA VAL A 25 13.21 -3.73 -1.13
C VAL A 25 13.71 -5.13 -1.44
N SER A 26 15.00 -5.29 -1.67
CA SER A 26 15.59 -6.62 -1.80
C SER A 26 15.56 -7.36 -0.45
N PRO A 27 15.38 -8.69 -0.44
CA PRO A 27 15.24 -9.47 0.80
C PRO A 27 16.43 -9.31 1.76
N ASP A 28 17.64 -9.20 1.22
CA ASP A 28 18.89 -9.01 1.98
C ASP A 28 19.00 -7.63 2.66
N ARG A 29 18.22 -6.65 2.22
CA ARG A 29 18.22 -5.28 2.75
C ARG A 29 16.99 -4.94 3.60
N ALA A 30 16.04 -5.86 3.70
CA ALA A 30 14.77 -5.60 4.36
C ALA A 30 14.92 -5.23 5.84
N ASP A 31 15.79 -5.94 6.58
CA ASP A 31 16.03 -5.63 8.00
C ASP A 31 16.66 -4.26 8.20
N ASP A 32 17.66 -3.92 7.38
CA ASP A 32 18.30 -2.60 7.43
C ASP A 32 17.29 -1.50 7.13
N PHE A 33 16.48 -1.68 6.09
CA PHE A 33 15.45 -0.70 5.72
C PHE A 33 14.42 -0.53 6.84
N ILE A 34 13.87 -1.61 7.39
CA ILE A 34 12.88 -1.56 8.47
C ILE A 34 13.45 -0.83 9.69
N ARG A 35 14.70 -1.13 10.08
CA ARG A 35 15.38 -0.49 11.20
C ARG A 35 15.61 1.00 10.93
N ASP A 36 16.27 1.33 9.85
CA ASP A 36 16.78 2.69 9.60
C ASP A 36 15.66 3.65 9.20
N PHE A 37 14.77 3.20 8.29
CA PHE A 37 13.60 3.98 7.93
C PHE A 37 12.60 4.05 9.08
N GLY A 38 12.46 2.98 9.87
CA GLY A 38 11.66 2.96 11.08
C GLY A 38 12.12 4.00 12.09
N ALA A 39 13.42 4.12 12.32
CA ALA A 39 14.00 5.14 13.19
C ALA A 39 13.75 6.56 12.64
N PHE A 40 13.97 6.78 11.34
CA PHE A 40 13.72 8.07 10.68
C PHE A 40 12.25 8.49 10.78
N ALA A 41 11.32 7.59 10.43
CA ALA A 41 9.89 7.86 10.39
C ALA A 41 9.21 7.75 11.77
N GLN A 42 9.95 7.42 12.85
CA GLN A 42 9.38 7.08 14.16
C GLN A 42 8.31 5.99 14.06
N ALA A 43 8.51 5.06 13.11
CA ALA A 43 7.54 4.03 12.79
C ALA A 43 7.65 2.84 13.76
N LYS A 44 6.50 2.24 14.04
CA LYS A 44 6.40 0.98 14.78
C LYS A 44 6.04 -0.13 13.81
N VAL A 45 6.75 -1.25 13.88
CA VAL A 45 6.35 -2.46 13.15
C VAL A 45 5.09 -3.01 13.79
N ILE A 46 4.01 -3.11 12.99
CA ILE A 46 2.72 -3.64 13.42
C ILE A 46 2.65 -5.15 13.13
N SER A 47 3.21 -5.56 12.00
CA SER A 47 3.30 -6.97 11.61
C SER A 47 4.55 -7.20 10.76
N ASP A 48 5.13 -8.39 10.87
CA ASP A 48 6.25 -8.86 10.04
C ASP A 48 5.97 -10.32 9.67
N ASP A 49 5.44 -10.53 8.48
CA ASP A 49 5.03 -11.83 7.97
C ASP A 49 6.04 -12.32 6.94
N HIS A 50 6.81 -13.34 7.29
CA HIS A 50 7.83 -13.95 6.42
C HIS A 50 7.25 -14.91 5.36
N LYS A 51 5.95 -15.16 5.38
CA LYS A 51 5.23 -16.04 4.45
C LYS A 51 3.96 -15.39 3.91
N ALA A 52 3.99 -14.09 3.69
CA ALA A 52 2.87 -13.37 3.11
C ALA A 52 2.54 -13.93 1.72
N PRO A 53 1.25 -14.07 1.38
CA PRO A 53 0.84 -14.58 0.07
C PRO A 53 1.30 -13.66 -1.07
N GLY A 54 1.91 -14.23 -2.10
CA GLY A 54 2.48 -13.48 -3.23
C GLY A 54 1.47 -12.82 -4.15
N ILE A 55 0.18 -13.00 -3.94
CA ILE A 55 -0.87 -12.32 -4.72
C ILE A 55 -0.75 -10.78 -4.61
N GLU A 56 -0.29 -10.26 -3.47
CA GLU A 56 -0.08 -8.82 -3.25
C GLU A 56 1.06 -8.24 -4.10
N ILE A 57 1.92 -9.09 -4.64
CA ILE A 57 3.05 -8.72 -5.51
C ILE A 57 2.92 -9.29 -6.93
N GLY A 58 1.73 -9.80 -7.30
CA GLY A 58 1.47 -10.36 -8.62
C GLY A 58 2.04 -11.76 -8.84
N ARG A 59 2.43 -12.47 -7.80
CA ARG A 59 2.96 -13.84 -7.82
C ARG A 59 2.11 -14.76 -6.94
N PRO A 60 0.89 -15.12 -7.33
CA PRO A 60 -0.10 -15.78 -6.47
C PRO A 60 0.35 -17.15 -5.92
N ASN A 61 1.33 -17.79 -6.56
CA ASN A 61 1.86 -19.10 -6.13
C ASN A 61 3.11 -19.00 -5.23
N ASP A 62 3.60 -17.79 -4.99
CA ASP A 62 4.80 -17.53 -4.20
C ASP A 62 4.44 -17.02 -2.81
N VAL A 63 5.43 -17.04 -1.92
CA VAL A 63 5.41 -16.34 -0.63
C VAL A 63 6.56 -15.36 -0.58
N TYR A 64 6.39 -14.30 0.22
CA TYR A 64 7.42 -13.29 0.42
C TYR A 64 7.36 -12.73 1.84
N ARG A 65 8.32 -11.91 2.23
CA ARG A 65 8.26 -11.19 3.50
C ARG A 65 7.57 -9.84 3.32
N ARG A 66 6.58 -9.57 4.18
CA ARG A 66 5.86 -8.31 4.26
C ARG A 66 5.91 -7.77 5.67
N ALA A 67 6.55 -6.63 5.88
CA ALA A 67 6.44 -5.88 7.13
C ALA A 67 5.48 -4.71 6.95
N ARG A 68 4.60 -4.49 7.92
CA ARG A 68 3.75 -3.31 8.00
C ARG A 68 4.17 -2.45 9.17
N MET A 69 4.26 -1.16 8.93
CA MET A 69 4.68 -0.16 9.90
C MET A 69 3.65 0.96 9.97
N ASP A 70 3.49 1.51 11.16
CA ASP A 70 2.67 2.70 11.41
C ASP A 70 3.53 3.82 11.94
N SER A 71 3.36 5.03 11.41
CA SER A 71 4.17 6.20 11.75
C SER A 71 3.31 7.47 11.76
N PRO A 72 3.81 8.57 12.38
CA PRO A 72 3.18 9.88 12.27
C PRO A 72 3.01 10.39 10.84
N PHE A 73 3.81 9.87 9.88
CA PHE A 73 3.74 10.25 8.46
C PHE A 73 2.75 9.38 7.67
N GLY A 74 2.24 8.30 8.23
CA GLY A 74 1.33 7.37 7.60
C GLY A 74 1.75 5.92 7.75
N LYS A 75 1.02 5.05 7.06
CA LYS A 75 1.27 3.60 7.03
C LYS A 75 2.28 3.25 5.93
N ILE A 76 3.07 2.23 6.18
CA ILE A 76 4.10 1.77 5.26
C ILE A 76 4.03 0.25 5.17
N ALA A 77 3.93 -0.27 3.95
CA ALA A 77 4.08 -1.69 3.66
C ALA A 77 5.43 -1.92 2.98
N VAL A 78 6.32 -2.63 3.64
CA VAL A 78 7.62 -3.05 3.13
C VAL A 78 7.47 -4.44 2.52
N LEU A 79 7.75 -4.56 1.23
CA LEU A 79 7.57 -5.75 0.42
C LEU A 79 8.96 -6.24 -0.02
N ALA A 80 9.47 -7.26 0.68
CA ALA A 80 10.80 -7.79 0.42
C ALA A 80 10.76 -8.80 -0.73
N THR A 81 11.26 -8.41 -1.89
CA THR A 81 11.22 -9.20 -3.11
C THR A 81 12.49 -9.02 -3.94
N ASP A 82 12.77 -9.94 -4.85
CA ASP A 82 13.90 -9.88 -5.79
C ASP A 82 13.75 -8.84 -6.91
N GLY A 83 12.69 -8.07 -6.91
CA GLY A 83 12.50 -6.90 -7.76
C GLY A 83 11.96 -7.16 -9.17
N HIS A 84 11.87 -8.39 -9.64
CA HIS A 84 11.31 -8.73 -10.95
C HIS A 84 9.82 -9.07 -10.84
N LEU A 85 8.99 -8.04 -10.71
CA LEU A 85 7.55 -8.19 -10.55
C LEU A 85 6.78 -7.81 -11.81
N PRO A 86 5.64 -8.49 -12.08
CA PRO A 86 4.81 -8.13 -13.23
C PRO A 86 4.18 -6.75 -13.02
N TYR A 87 3.93 -6.03 -14.11
CA TYR A 87 3.21 -4.75 -14.04
C TYR A 87 1.81 -4.94 -13.42
N PRO A 88 1.33 -4.05 -12.53
CA PRO A 88 1.91 -2.77 -12.09
C PRO A 88 2.80 -2.85 -10.84
N TYR A 89 3.12 -4.02 -10.34
CA TYR A 89 3.92 -4.23 -9.14
C TYR A 89 5.39 -3.82 -9.34
N GLY A 90 6.17 -3.79 -8.25
CA GLY A 90 7.58 -3.47 -8.28
C GLY A 90 7.91 -1.98 -8.38
N ARG A 91 6.92 -1.12 -8.15
CA ARG A 91 7.10 0.34 -8.08
C ARG A 91 6.45 0.87 -6.82
N GLU A 92 6.94 2.01 -6.34
CA GLU A 92 6.33 2.69 -5.21
C GLU A 92 4.88 3.07 -5.54
N ILE A 93 3.93 2.62 -4.72
CA ILE A 93 2.50 2.83 -4.92
C ILE A 93 1.90 3.31 -3.61
N MET A 94 1.01 4.29 -3.68
CA MET A 94 0.19 4.69 -2.53
C MET A 94 -0.98 3.74 -2.37
N GLY A 95 -1.26 3.34 -1.14
CA GLY A 95 -2.45 2.59 -0.76
C GLY A 95 -3.47 3.49 -0.07
N TYR A 96 -4.74 3.35 -0.42
CA TYR A 96 -5.85 4.07 0.19
C TYR A 96 -6.81 3.08 0.84
N GLU A 97 -6.97 3.20 2.16
CA GLU A 97 -7.99 2.46 2.89
C GLU A 97 -9.35 3.11 2.66
N VAL A 98 -10.35 2.30 2.34
CA VAL A 98 -11.74 2.72 2.11
C VAL A 98 -12.71 1.83 2.86
N ASP A 99 -13.90 2.32 3.17
CA ASP A 99 -14.91 1.55 3.90
C ASP A 99 -15.55 0.47 3.01
N ASP A 100 -15.77 0.79 1.73
CA ASP A 100 -16.40 -0.12 0.75
C ASP A 100 -15.61 -0.11 -0.55
N LEU A 101 -14.85 -1.18 -0.78
CA LEU A 101 -14.05 -1.34 -1.99
C LEU A 101 -14.91 -1.36 -3.25
N SER A 102 -16.05 -2.07 -3.24
CA SER A 102 -16.88 -2.22 -4.43
C SER A 102 -17.50 -0.89 -4.87
N ASN A 103 -18.04 -0.13 -3.92
CA ASN A 103 -18.57 1.21 -4.17
C ASN A 103 -17.47 2.18 -4.63
N THR A 104 -16.29 2.10 -4.02
CA THR A 104 -15.15 2.93 -4.39
C THR A 104 -14.68 2.65 -5.82
N LEU A 105 -14.60 1.39 -6.23
CA LEU A 105 -14.25 1.02 -7.60
C LEU A 105 -15.30 1.48 -8.62
N MET A 106 -16.57 1.43 -8.27
CA MET A 106 -17.64 1.97 -9.11
C MET A 106 -17.49 3.49 -9.31
N LYS A 107 -17.23 4.24 -8.23
CA LYS A 107 -16.95 5.67 -8.30
C LYS A 107 -15.71 6.00 -9.10
N ALA A 108 -14.63 5.22 -8.93
CA ALA A 108 -13.39 5.38 -9.69
C ALA A 108 -13.64 5.19 -11.19
N LYS A 109 -14.36 4.15 -11.59
CA LYS A 109 -14.73 3.90 -12.99
C LYS A 109 -15.57 5.06 -13.57
N ALA A 110 -16.53 5.56 -12.81
CA ALA A 110 -17.35 6.72 -13.22
C ALA A 110 -16.50 7.99 -13.40
N ALA A 111 -15.39 8.12 -12.68
CA ALA A 111 -14.40 9.20 -12.81
C ALA A 111 -13.34 8.95 -13.88
N GLY A 112 -13.51 7.93 -14.73
CA GLY A 112 -12.59 7.62 -15.84
C GLY A 112 -11.38 6.75 -15.46
N ALA A 113 -11.34 6.20 -14.25
CA ALA A 113 -10.30 5.27 -13.88
C ALA A 113 -10.55 3.86 -14.42
N SER A 114 -9.48 3.11 -14.64
CA SER A 114 -9.53 1.69 -15.03
C SER A 114 -9.00 0.81 -13.91
N VAL A 115 -9.64 -0.34 -13.70
CA VAL A 115 -9.12 -1.39 -12.81
C VAL A 115 -7.96 -2.08 -13.52
N VAL A 116 -6.80 -2.10 -12.90
CA VAL A 116 -5.57 -2.73 -13.43
C VAL A 116 -5.41 -4.13 -12.85
N ILE A 117 -5.71 -4.29 -11.57
CA ILE A 117 -5.76 -5.58 -10.88
C ILE A 117 -7.15 -5.72 -10.28
N GLU A 118 -7.87 -6.78 -10.68
CA GLU A 118 -9.20 -7.08 -10.14
C GLU A 118 -9.14 -7.32 -8.62
N PRO A 119 -10.25 -7.08 -7.90
CA PRO A 119 -10.30 -7.26 -6.46
C PRO A 119 -9.87 -8.66 -6.03
N TYR A 120 -8.95 -8.72 -5.08
CA TYR A 120 -8.47 -9.93 -4.43
C TYR A 120 -8.53 -9.81 -2.92
N SER A 121 -8.51 -10.95 -2.23
CA SER A 121 -8.53 -11.01 -0.77
C SER A 121 -7.24 -11.62 -0.24
N VAL A 122 -6.66 -11.00 0.78
CA VAL A 122 -5.45 -11.48 1.44
C VAL A 122 -5.39 -10.99 2.88
N ALA A 123 -5.11 -11.91 3.82
CA ALA A 123 -4.90 -11.60 5.25
C ALA A 123 -5.99 -10.68 5.86
N GLY A 124 -7.28 -10.98 5.59
CA GLY A 124 -8.41 -10.19 6.10
C GLY A 124 -8.61 -8.83 5.43
N ARG A 125 -7.96 -8.59 4.29
CA ARG A 125 -8.06 -7.37 3.50
C ARG A 125 -8.53 -7.71 2.10
N ARG A 126 -9.40 -6.88 1.53
CA ARG A 126 -9.70 -6.87 0.09
C ARG A 126 -8.98 -5.71 -0.56
N ALA A 127 -8.32 -5.94 -1.67
CA ALA A 127 -7.56 -4.91 -2.38
C ALA A 127 -7.75 -5.00 -3.89
N SER A 128 -7.49 -3.89 -4.56
CA SER A 128 -7.51 -3.76 -6.03
C SER A 128 -6.52 -2.67 -6.43
N MET A 129 -6.01 -2.70 -7.65
CA MET A 129 -5.24 -1.58 -8.19
C MET A 129 -6.00 -0.87 -9.29
N VAL A 130 -6.02 0.45 -9.21
CA VAL A 130 -6.68 1.32 -10.17
C VAL A 130 -5.69 2.29 -10.80
N ARG A 131 -5.90 2.58 -12.07
CA ARG A 131 -5.16 3.61 -12.80
C ARG A 131 -6.11 4.76 -13.13
N PHE A 132 -5.79 5.93 -12.65
CA PHE A 132 -6.54 7.16 -12.91
C PHE A 132 -6.12 7.81 -14.24
N PRO A 133 -6.96 8.69 -14.81
CA PRO A 133 -6.56 9.54 -15.93
C PRO A 133 -5.24 10.25 -15.62
N GLY A 134 -4.33 10.32 -16.60
CA GLY A 134 -2.97 10.82 -16.37
C GLY A 134 -1.95 9.75 -15.95
N GLY A 135 -2.40 8.51 -15.71
CA GLY A 135 -1.52 7.36 -15.48
C GLY A 135 -1.15 7.07 -14.02
N PHE A 136 -1.66 7.85 -13.05
CA PHE A 136 -1.43 7.55 -11.64
C PHE A 136 -2.06 6.22 -11.24
N ILE A 137 -1.28 5.34 -10.63
CA ILE A 137 -1.73 4.04 -10.14
C ILE A 137 -1.74 4.07 -8.61
N ALA A 138 -2.83 3.57 -8.03
CA ALA A 138 -2.97 3.41 -6.59
C ALA A 138 -3.53 2.03 -6.24
N GLU A 139 -3.15 1.52 -5.08
CA GLU A 139 -3.89 0.44 -4.44
C GLU A 139 -5.08 1.04 -3.68
N VAL A 140 -6.22 0.40 -3.77
CA VAL A 140 -7.40 0.70 -2.94
C VAL A 140 -7.76 -0.55 -2.17
N HIS A 141 -7.91 -0.44 -0.86
CA HIS A 141 -8.20 -1.60 -0.02
C HIS A 141 -9.23 -1.28 1.06
N SER A 142 -9.92 -2.34 1.51
CA SER A 142 -10.80 -2.32 2.68
C SER A 142 -10.48 -3.49 3.58
N ASP A 143 -10.57 -3.31 4.89
CA ASP A 143 -10.45 -4.39 5.85
C ASP A 143 -11.76 -5.20 5.91
N SER A 144 -11.65 -6.53 5.93
CA SER A 144 -12.81 -7.43 5.93
C SER A 144 -13.59 -7.43 7.26
N ASN A 145 -13.07 -6.76 8.27
CA ASN A 145 -13.61 -6.75 9.64
C ASN A 145 -14.26 -5.41 10.02
N LYS A 146 -14.62 -4.59 9.05
CA LYS A 146 -15.44 -3.40 9.28
C LYS A 146 -16.81 -3.56 8.69
#